data_26724db81fc5dd12f23906e13e8b1fd2
#
_entry.id   26724db81fc5dd12f23906e13e8b1fd2
#
_cell.length_a   1.000
_cell.length_b   1.000
_cell.length_c   1.000
_cell.angle_alpha   90.00
_cell.angle_beta   90.00
_cell.angle_gamma   90.00
#
_symmetry.space_group_name_H-M   'P 1'
#
loop_
_entity.id
_entity.type
_entity.pdbx_description
1 polymer ?
#
loop_
_entity_poly.entity_id
_entity_poly.type
_entity_poly.pdbx_seq_one_letter_code
_entity_poly.pdbx_strand_id
1 'polypeptide(L)'
;PFRTLEHIAGVHHVAMTMARGLYAAGVPIDLTLTSGAAAGHDLGKFGCKPNERVPYLHYYYTNQWFNNHHMEYIGHIAANHSTWDLEPENLSVESLVLIYSDFRVKQSRGEDGREITYISSLDEAFEIILSKLDNVDEKKLNRYRFVYARLHDFEDYMRSLGVDVNLDGKPEKTPPMPDISLRNTEQIVDSLVFMGVEHNIDVMHRMGAERQFGNLLEAARSEKSWKNVRAYLNIFEEYFPYTNDIQKEQTLSFLYELLMHK
;
A
#
# COMPACT_ATOMS: atom_id res chain seq x y z
N PRO A 1 -0.04 16.62 -10.09
CA PRO A 1 -0.69 15.41 -10.59
C PRO A 1 0.19 14.21 -10.32
N PHE A 2 -0.39 13.21 -9.69
CA PHE A 2 0.31 11.97 -9.37
C PHE A 2 0.52 11.17 -10.65
N ARG A 3 1.75 10.76 -10.95
CA ARG A 3 2.00 9.73 -11.96
C ARG A 3 1.75 8.33 -11.40
N THR A 4 0.60 8.19 -10.76
CA THR A 4 0.17 6.96 -10.09
C THR A 4 0.04 5.80 -11.06
N LEU A 5 -0.37 6.06 -12.31
CA LEU A 5 -0.54 5.00 -13.31
C LEU A 5 0.78 4.33 -13.71
N GLU A 6 1.85 5.10 -13.87
CA GLU A 6 3.17 4.54 -14.17
C GLU A 6 3.69 3.70 -13.01
N HIS A 7 3.46 4.14 -11.77
CA HIS A 7 3.76 3.38 -10.58
C HIS A 7 2.97 2.08 -10.53
N ILE A 8 1.65 2.14 -10.70
CA ILE A 8 0.77 0.96 -10.73
C ILE A 8 1.22 -0.03 -11.82
N ALA A 9 1.56 0.47 -13.01
CA ALA A 9 2.04 -0.39 -14.09
C ALA A 9 3.36 -1.09 -13.73
N GLY A 10 4.29 -0.36 -13.09
CA GLY A 10 5.54 -0.94 -12.59
C GLY A 10 5.31 -2.01 -11.53
N VAL A 11 4.47 -1.72 -10.54
CA VAL A 11 4.11 -2.69 -9.48
C VAL A 11 3.43 -3.92 -10.05
N HIS A 12 2.49 -3.73 -10.97
CA HIS A 12 1.82 -4.85 -11.65
C HIS A 12 2.82 -5.72 -12.42
N HIS A 13 3.77 -5.10 -13.15
CA HIS A 13 4.80 -5.82 -13.88
C HIS A 13 5.66 -6.69 -12.95
N VAL A 14 6.17 -6.12 -11.85
CA VAL A 14 6.97 -6.86 -10.86
C VAL A 14 6.14 -7.97 -10.23
N ALA A 15 4.92 -7.66 -9.76
CA ALA A 15 4.04 -8.61 -9.11
C ALA A 15 3.73 -9.81 -10.01
N MET A 16 3.38 -9.57 -11.26
CA MET A 16 3.05 -10.66 -12.19
C MET A 16 4.27 -11.48 -12.60
N THR A 17 5.45 -10.88 -12.67
CA THR A 17 6.69 -11.61 -12.93
C THR A 17 7.01 -12.55 -11.77
N MET A 18 6.96 -12.07 -10.54
CA MET A 18 7.17 -12.89 -9.33
C MET A 18 6.09 -13.97 -9.20
N ALA A 19 4.82 -13.61 -9.34
CA ALA A 19 3.71 -14.54 -9.21
C ALA A 19 3.78 -15.69 -10.23
N ARG A 20 4.12 -15.41 -11.47
CA ARG A 20 4.31 -16.45 -12.51
C ARG A 20 5.49 -17.35 -12.19
N GLY A 21 6.60 -16.79 -11.70
CA GLY A 21 7.75 -17.57 -11.27
C GLY A 21 7.39 -18.51 -10.12
N LEU A 22 6.70 -18.02 -9.10
CA LEU A 22 6.20 -18.81 -7.98
C LEU A 22 5.21 -19.89 -8.42
N TYR A 23 4.28 -19.56 -9.29
CA TYR A 23 3.33 -20.52 -9.86
C TYR A 23 4.04 -21.65 -10.61
N ALA A 24 5.01 -21.29 -11.46
CA ALA A 24 5.82 -22.27 -12.19
C ALA A 24 6.66 -23.16 -11.27
N ALA A 25 7.08 -22.64 -10.12
CA ALA A 25 7.78 -23.39 -9.07
C ALA A 25 6.84 -24.26 -8.20
N GLY A 26 5.53 -24.24 -8.46
CA GLY A 26 4.54 -25.07 -7.76
C GLY A 26 3.96 -24.44 -6.48
N VAL A 27 4.23 -23.16 -6.24
CA VAL A 27 3.60 -22.43 -5.12
C VAL A 27 2.14 -22.14 -5.48
N PRO A 28 1.18 -22.48 -4.60
CA PRO A 28 -0.22 -22.16 -4.82
C PRO A 28 -0.43 -20.64 -4.71
N ILE A 29 -0.60 -19.99 -5.84
CA ILE A 29 -0.86 -18.55 -5.97
C ILE A 29 -1.92 -18.30 -7.03
N ASP A 30 -2.89 -17.44 -6.73
CA ASP A 30 -3.91 -17.00 -7.69
C ASP A 30 -3.39 -15.82 -8.50
N LEU A 31 -3.06 -16.08 -9.78
CA LEU A 31 -2.55 -15.06 -10.68
C LEU A 31 -3.57 -13.97 -11.00
N THR A 32 -4.86 -14.32 -11.05
CA THR A 32 -5.94 -13.35 -11.34
C THR A 32 -6.12 -12.40 -10.15
N LEU A 33 -6.14 -12.97 -8.95
CA LEU A 33 -6.25 -12.22 -7.72
C LEU A 33 -5.03 -11.29 -7.53
N THR A 34 -3.82 -11.80 -7.77
CA THR A 34 -2.58 -11.02 -7.72
C THR A 34 -2.61 -9.86 -8.73
N SER A 35 -3.04 -10.15 -9.97
CA SER A 35 -3.14 -9.14 -11.03
C SER A 35 -4.12 -8.03 -10.66
N GLY A 36 -5.32 -8.40 -10.20
CA GLY A 36 -6.35 -7.43 -9.80
C GLY A 36 -5.89 -6.57 -8.63
N ALA A 37 -5.27 -7.19 -7.63
CA ALA A 37 -4.76 -6.47 -6.46
C ALA A 37 -3.61 -5.51 -6.83
N ALA A 38 -2.65 -5.95 -7.65
CA ALA A 38 -1.55 -5.10 -8.10
C ALA A 38 -2.01 -3.94 -8.98
N ALA A 39 -3.01 -4.17 -9.85
CA ALA A 39 -3.60 -3.11 -10.67
C ALA A 39 -4.40 -2.09 -9.84
N GLY A 40 -4.92 -2.50 -8.69
CA GLY A 40 -5.83 -1.69 -7.90
C GLY A 40 -5.29 -1.17 -6.57
N HIS A 41 -4.05 -1.49 -6.17
CA HIS A 41 -3.54 -1.20 -4.82
C HIS A 41 -3.55 0.30 -4.47
N ASP A 42 -3.32 1.14 -5.44
CA ASP A 42 -3.19 2.60 -5.30
C ASP A 42 -4.43 3.39 -5.74
N LEU A 43 -5.54 2.73 -6.04
CA LEU A 43 -6.76 3.38 -6.53
C LEU A 43 -7.26 4.47 -5.59
N GLY A 44 -7.12 4.27 -4.30
CA GLY A 44 -7.52 5.24 -3.30
C GLY A 44 -6.79 6.59 -3.39
N LYS A 45 -5.64 6.66 -4.08
CA LYS A 45 -4.95 7.93 -4.31
C LYS A 45 -5.80 8.91 -5.12
N PHE A 46 -6.64 8.41 -6.02
CA PHE A 46 -7.57 9.24 -6.79
C PHE A 46 -8.75 9.74 -5.96
N GLY A 47 -9.07 9.06 -4.87
CA GLY A 47 -10.13 9.44 -3.93
C GLY A 47 -9.71 10.45 -2.86
N CYS A 48 -8.41 10.61 -2.63
CA CYS A 48 -7.91 11.52 -1.60
C CYS A 48 -8.15 12.99 -1.98
N LYS A 49 -8.55 13.79 -0.99
CA LYS A 49 -8.71 15.23 -1.16
C LYS A 49 -7.35 15.94 -1.19
N PRO A 50 -7.25 17.15 -1.77
CA PRO A 50 -5.99 17.88 -1.88
C PRO A 50 -5.28 18.18 -0.55
N ASN A 51 -6.03 18.23 0.55
CA ASN A 51 -5.54 18.53 1.89
C ASN A 51 -5.32 17.28 2.76
N GLU A 52 -5.54 16.09 2.21
CA GLU A 52 -5.36 14.84 2.92
C GLU A 52 -3.95 14.28 2.75
N ARG A 53 -3.52 13.50 3.75
CA ARG A 53 -2.25 12.77 3.72
C ARG A 53 -2.40 11.51 2.86
N VAL A 54 -2.29 11.69 1.54
CA VAL A 54 -2.43 10.62 0.53
C VAL A 54 -1.65 9.33 0.89
N PRO A 55 -0.36 9.38 1.34
CA PRO A 55 0.40 8.17 1.64
C PRO A 55 -0.24 7.28 2.70
N TYR A 56 -1.13 7.82 3.52
CA TYR A 56 -1.76 7.08 4.62
C TYR A 56 -3.25 6.78 4.39
N LEU A 57 -3.95 7.68 3.69
CA LEU A 57 -5.40 7.57 3.55
C LEU A 57 -5.84 6.81 2.30
N HIS A 58 -4.99 6.67 1.28
CA HIS A 58 -5.38 5.97 0.06
C HIS A 58 -5.75 4.50 0.29
N TYR A 59 -5.22 3.84 1.32
CA TYR A 59 -5.60 2.47 1.68
C TYR A 59 -7.09 2.32 1.96
N TYR A 60 -7.67 3.28 2.67
CA TYR A 60 -9.09 3.27 3.02
C TYR A 60 -9.97 3.49 1.80
N TYR A 61 -9.61 4.43 0.96
CA TYR A 61 -10.33 4.69 -0.27
C TYR A 61 -10.23 3.51 -1.25
N THR A 62 -9.08 2.84 -1.30
CA THR A 62 -8.89 1.59 -2.06
C THR A 62 -9.84 0.52 -1.55
N ASN A 63 -9.85 0.24 -0.24
CA ASN A 63 -10.72 -0.76 0.36
C ASN A 63 -12.20 -0.46 0.11
N GLN A 64 -12.61 0.78 0.31
CA GLN A 64 -13.99 1.22 0.09
C GLN A 64 -14.43 0.98 -1.35
N TRP A 65 -13.57 1.30 -2.31
CA TRP A 65 -13.89 1.11 -3.71
C TRP A 65 -14.17 -0.35 -4.02
N PHE A 66 -13.27 -1.24 -3.64
CA PHE A 66 -13.42 -2.68 -3.89
C PHE A 66 -14.65 -3.26 -3.20
N ASN A 67 -14.91 -2.88 -1.96
CA ASN A 67 -16.09 -3.33 -1.21
C ASN A 67 -17.39 -2.92 -1.90
N ASN A 68 -17.46 -1.68 -2.40
CA ASN A 68 -18.64 -1.19 -3.10
C ASN A 68 -18.89 -1.87 -4.46
N HIS A 69 -17.85 -2.51 -5.01
CA HIS A 69 -17.95 -3.25 -6.28
C HIS A 69 -18.03 -4.77 -6.10
N HIS A 70 -18.23 -5.24 -4.86
CA HIS A 70 -18.30 -6.68 -4.54
C HIS A 70 -17.06 -7.45 -4.98
N MET A 71 -15.88 -6.81 -4.78
CA MET A 71 -14.57 -7.38 -5.07
C MET A 71 -13.71 -7.43 -3.79
N GLU A 72 -14.31 -7.86 -2.68
CA GLU A 72 -13.72 -7.81 -1.34
C GLU A 72 -12.41 -8.60 -1.25
N TYR A 73 -12.30 -9.72 -1.96
CA TYR A 73 -11.06 -10.52 -1.96
C TYR A 73 -9.88 -9.77 -2.59
N ILE A 74 -10.12 -9.09 -3.72
CA ILE A 74 -9.10 -8.25 -4.36
C ILE A 74 -8.81 -7.05 -3.46
N GLY A 75 -9.87 -6.42 -2.94
CA GLY A 75 -9.78 -5.27 -2.05
C GLY A 75 -8.99 -5.54 -0.78
N HIS A 76 -9.15 -6.73 -0.21
CA HIS A 76 -8.41 -7.14 0.98
C HIS A 76 -6.88 -7.15 0.74
N ILE A 77 -6.46 -7.69 -0.40
CA ILE A 77 -5.03 -7.70 -0.77
C ILE A 77 -4.57 -6.30 -1.16
N ALA A 78 -5.30 -5.63 -2.04
CA ALA A 78 -4.97 -4.31 -2.53
C ALA A 78 -4.84 -3.26 -1.40
N ALA A 79 -5.77 -3.25 -0.45
CA ALA A 79 -5.73 -2.33 0.68
C ALA A 79 -4.64 -2.65 1.73
N ASN A 80 -4.16 -3.90 1.77
CA ASN A 80 -3.13 -4.34 2.72
C ASN A 80 -1.71 -4.31 2.13
N HIS A 81 -1.45 -3.56 1.07
CA HIS A 81 -0.10 -3.43 0.51
C HIS A 81 0.86 -2.59 1.40
N SER A 82 0.38 -2.08 2.51
CA SER A 82 1.17 -1.37 3.50
C SER A 82 2.16 -2.30 4.21
N THR A 83 3.36 -1.79 4.46
CA THR A 83 4.38 -2.48 5.24
C THR A 83 4.19 -2.35 6.77
N TRP A 84 3.12 -1.70 7.21
CA TRP A 84 2.91 -1.41 8.63
C TRP A 84 2.73 -2.64 9.51
N ASP A 85 1.92 -3.58 9.05
CA ASP A 85 1.52 -4.76 9.80
C ASP A 85 2.00 -6.02 9.09
N LEU A 86 3.25 -5.98 8.57
CA LEU A 86 3.85 -7.10 7.87
C LEU A 86 4.14 -8.24 8.84
N GLU A 87 3.19 -9.16 8.92
CA GLU A 87 3.32 -10.47 9.59
C GLU A 87 3.19 -11.55 8.51
N PRO A 88 4.32 -12.00 7.90
CA PRO A 88 4.30 -12.91 6.75
C PRO A 88 3.49 -14.19 7.00
N GLU A 89 3.46 -14.66 8.24
CA GLU A 89 2.72 -15.85 8.65
C GLU A 89 1.21 -15.75 8.48
N ASN A 90 0.71 -14.51 8.47
CA ASN A 90 -0.72 -14.20 8.38
C ASN A 90 -1.14 -13.65 7.02
N LEU A 91 -0.20 -13.55 6.08
CA LEU A 91 -0.44 -13.00 4.77
C LEU A 91 -0.50 -14.10 3.72
N SER A 92 -1.38 -13.93 2.74
CA SER A 92 -1.36 -14.76 1.54
C SER A 92 -0.12 -14.49 0.69
N VAL A 93 0.24 -15.43 -0.17
CA VAL A 93 1.36 -15.26 -1.10
C VAL A 93 1.11 -14.08 -2.03
N GLU A 94 -0.11 -13.85 -2.45
CA GLU A 94 -0.54 -12.70 -3.28
C GLU A 94 -0.26 -11.38 -2.56
N SER A 95 -0.55 -11.30 -1.26
CA SER A 95 -0.26 -10.11 -0.44
C SER A 95 1.24 -9.87 -0.32
N LEU A 96 2.04 -10.92 -0.07
CA LEU A 96 3.50 -10.80 0.02
C LEU A 96 4.10 -10.35 -1.31
N VAL A 97 3.63 -10.92 -2.43
CA VAL A 97 4.07 -10.51 -3.77
C VAL A 97 3.73 -9.05 -4.04
N LEU A 98 2.54 -8.60 -3.67
CA LEU A 98 2.15 -7.19 -3.86
C LEU A 98 3.01 -6.25 -3.02
N ILE A 99 3.17 -6.52 -1.72
CA ILE A 99 3.98 -5.69 -0.81
C ILE A 99 5.43 -5.62 -1.29
N TYR A 100 6.01 -6.76 -1.67
CA TYR A 100 7.36 -6.83 -2.22
C TYR A 100 7.51 -5.99 -3.49
N SER A 101 6.53 -6.07 -4.37
CA SER A 101 6.56 -5.37 -5.67
C SER A 101 6.42 -3.86 -5.50
N ASP A 102 5.48 -3.42 -4.65
CA ASP A 102 5.28 -2.00 -4.34
C ASP A 102 6.53 -1.40 -3.66
N PHE A 103 7.15 -2.18 -2.76
CA PHE A 103 8.36 -1.77 -2.08
C PHE A 103 9.51 -1.51 -3.05
N ARG A 104 9.61 -2.24 -4.17
CA ARG A 104 10.69 -2.14 -5.15
C ARG A 104 10.48 -1.07 -6.24
N VAL A 105 9.24 -0.69 -6.53
CA VAL A 105 8.95 0.31 -7.57
C VAL A 105 9.09 1.72 -7.02
N LYS A 106 9.99 2.49 -7.58
CA LYS A 106 10.34 3.85 -7.15
C LYS A 106 10.18 4.84 -8.27
N GLN A 107 10.05 6.10 -7.88
CA GLN A 107 10.02 7.24 -8.79
C GLN A 107 11.11 8.23 -8.41
N SER A 108 11.83 8.68 -9.42
CA SER A 108 12.81 9.75 -9.30
C SER A 108 12.51 10.84 -10.31
N ARG A 109 13.11 12.01 -10.11
CA ARG A 109 13.04 13.10 -11.08
C ARG A 109 14.35 13.15 -11.84
N GLY A 110 14.30 12.96 -13.16
CA GLY A 110 15.45 13.07 -14.05
C GLY A 110 16.00 14.50 -14.11
N GLU A 111 17.18 14.67 -14.68
CA GLU A 111 17.83 15.99 -14.87
C GLU A 111 16.97 16.94 -15.73
N ASP A 112 16.18 16.40 -16.63
CA ASP A 112 15.22 17.12 -17.48
C ASP A 112 13.90 17.48 -16.78
N GLY A 113 13.80 17.17 -15.48
CA GLY A 113 12.61 17.41 -14.66
C GLY A 113 11.48 16.39 -14.86
N ARG A 114 11.66 15.41 -15.74
CA ARG A 114 10.69 14.33 -15.93
C ARG A 114 10.77 13.33 -14.78
N GLU A 115 9.62 12.86 -14.36
CA GLU A 115 9.55 11.74 -13.43
C GLU A 115 9.79 10.43 -14.17
N ILE A 116 10.66 9.60 -13.61
CA ILE A 116 11.02 8.29 -14.14
C ILE A 116 10.62 7.25 -13.11
N THR A 117 9.86 6.25 -13.53
CA THR A 117 9.55 5.09 -12.71
C THR A 117 10.55 3.98 -13.02
N TYR A 118 11.12 3.39 -11.98
CA TYR A 118 12.12 2.32 -12.10
C TYR A 118 11.96 1.28 -10.99
N ILE A 119 12.56 0.11 -11.22
CA ILE A 119 12.57 -0.99 -10.25
C ILE A 119 13.93 -0.95 -9.54
N SER A 120 13.89 -0.80 -8.23
CA SER A 120 15.08 -0.77 -7.38
C SER A 120 15.36 -2.14 -6.75
N SER A 121 16.57 -2.32 -6.21
CA SER A 121 16.84 -3.41 -5.26
C SER A 121 16.08 -3.16 -3.95
N LEU A 122 16.00 -4.18 -3.08
CA LEU A 122 15.44 -4.00 -1.74
C LEU A 122 16.26 -3.00 -0.92
N ASP A 123 17.59 -3.06 -1.00
CA ASP A 123 18.50 -2.16 -0.28
C ASP A 123 18.26 -0.70 -0.67
N GLU A 124 18.27 -0.42 -1.97
CA GLU A 124 18.01 0.92 -2.49
C GLU A 124 16.61 1.42 -2.11
N ALA A 125 15.61 0.56 -2.23
CA ALA A 125 14.23 0.89 -1.87
C ALA A 125 14.12 1.25 -0.39
N PHE A 126 14.82 0.55 0.48
CA PHE A 126 14.83 0.80 1.91
C PHE A 126 15.42 2.17 2.24
N GLU A 127 16.58 2.51 1.68
CA GLU A 127 17.20 3.82 1.87
C GLU A 127 16.31 4.96 1.37
N ILE A 128 15.66 4.78 0.21
CA ILE A 128 14.72 5.77 -0.33
C ILE A 128 13.52 5.97 0.60
N ILE A 129 12.96 4.89 1.17
CA ILE A 129 11.83 4.98 2.09
C ILE A 129 12.27 5.72 3.35
N LEU A 130 13.39 5.36 3.96
CA LEU A 130 13.89 6.02 5.16
C LEU A 130 14.11 7.51 4.93
N SER A 131 14.61 7.90 3.77
CA SER A 131 14.84 9.32 3.43
C SER A 131 13.56 10.14 3.31
N LYS A 132 12.42 9.49 3.03
CA LYS A 132 11.11 10.13 2.86
C LYS A 132 10.27 10.16 4.14
N LEU A 133 10.67 9.40 5.17
CA LEU A 133 9.91 9.33 6.41
C LEU A 133 10.07 10.59 7.25
N ASP A 134 8.96 11.13 7.69
CA ASP A 134 8.92 12.20 8.69
C ASP A 134 9.06 11.61 10.09
N ASN A 135 9.77 12.33 10.98
CA ASN A 135 9.89 12.01 12.41
C ASN A 135 10.30 10.55 12.67
N VAL A 136 11.43 10.15 12.10
CA VAL A 136 11.99 8.81 12.29
C VAL A 136 12.58 8.73 13.70
N ASP A 137 11.84 8.13 14.63
CA ASP A 137 12.35 7.70 15.91
C ASP A 137 12.96 6.29 15.81
N GLU A 138 13.62 5.84 16.88
CA GLU A 138 14.23 4.51 16.94
C GLU A 138 13.20 3.38 16.78
N LYS A 139 12.01 3.54 17.33
CA LYS A 139 10.92 2.56 17.24
C LYS A 139 10.46 2.39 15.79
N LYS A 140 10.27 3.51 15.10
CA LYS A 140 9.87 3.52 13.68
C LYS A 140 10.97 2.92 12.80
N LEU A 141 12.24 3.29 13.04
CA LEU A 141 13.37 2.74 12.31
C LEU A 141 13.49 1.22 12.49
N ASN A 142 13.34 0.73 13.72
CA ASN A 142 13.43 -0.71 14.02
C ASN A 142 12.27 -1.48 13.35
N ARG A 143 11.08 -0.89 13.29
CA ARG A 143 9.94 -1.47 12.56
C ARG A 143 10.22 -1.59 11.06
N TYR A 144 10.75 -0.54 10.43
CA TYR A 144 11.11 -0.61 9.00
C TYR A 144 12.24 -1.59 8.72
N ARG A 145 13.24 -1.70 9.62
CA ARG A 145 14.29 -2.72 9.54
C ARG A 145 13.72 -4.13 9.62
N PHE A 146 12.73 -4.34 10.49
CA PHE A 146 12.04 -5.62 10.59
C PHE A 146 11.31 -5.97 9.28
N VAL A 147 10.54 -5.03 8.74
CA VAL A 147 9.85 -5.20 7.45
C VAL A 147 10.84 -5.52 6.33
N TYR A 148 11.93 -4.76 6.26
CA TYR A 148 12.98 -4.98 5.28
C TYR A 148 13.58 -6.38 5.37
N ALA A 149 13.90 -6.85 6.58
CA ALA A 149 14.41 -8.21 6.80
C ALA A 149 13.39 -9.27 6.32
N ARG A 150 12.10 -9.07 6.57
CA ARG A 150 11.05 -9.99 6.10
C ARG A 150 10.88 -10.02 4.59
N LEU A 151 11.03 -8.88 3.94
CA LEU A 151 11.04 -8.83 2.47
C LEU A 151 12.27 -9.51 1.87
N HIS A 152 13.42 -9.43 2.54
CA HIS A 152 14.61 -10.21 2.17
C HIS A 152 14.40 -11.71 2.34
N ASP A 153 13.86 -12.14 3.47
CA ASP A 153 13.50 -13.55 3.69
C ASP A 153 12.59 -14.08 2.56
N PHE A 154 11.62 -13.25 2.12
CA PHE A 154 10.74 -13.62 1.02
C PHE A 154 11.48 -13.65 -0.33
N GLU A 155 12.38 -12.70 -0.59
CA GLU A 155 13.21 -12.70 -1.79
C GLU A 155 14.11 -13.94 -1.85
N ASP A 156 14.75 -14.28 -0.73
CA ASP A 156 15.59 -15.49 -0.63
C ASP A 156 14.78 -16.78 -0.83
N TYR A 157 13.55 -16.80 -0.31
CA TYR A 157 12.63 -17.91 -0.58
C TYR A 157 12.33 -18.03 -2.09
N MET A 158 12.00 -16.94 -2.77
CA MET A 158 11.78 -16.94 -4.23
C MET A 158 13.02 -17.42 -4.98
N ARG A 159 14.21 -16.94 -4.62
CA ARG A 159 15.49 -17.36 -5.21
C ARG A 159 15.75 -18.86 -4.98
N SER A 160 15.45 -19.39 -3.81
CA SER A 160 15.61 -20.82 -3.49
C SER A 160 14.74 -21.72 -4.36
N LEU A 161 13.63 -21.20 -4.86
CA LEU A 161 12.72 -21.87 -5.81
C LEU A 161 13.13 -21.66 -7.27
N GLY A 162 14.21 -20.92 -7.54
CA GLY A 162 14.69 -20.62 -8.88
C GLY A 162 13.91 -19.49 -9.58
N VAL A 163 13.15 -18.71 -8.83
CA VAL A 163 12.48 -17.51 -9.36
C VAL A 163 13.54 -16.42 -9.58
N ASP A 164 13.60 -15.88 -10.79
CA ASP A 164 14.48 -14.75 -11.07
C ASP A 164 13.89 -13.45 -10.51
N VAL A 165 14.53 -12.93 -9.48
CA VAL A 165 14.15 -11.68 -8.81
C VAL A 165 14.90 -10.46 -9.34
N ASN A 166 15.87 -10.65 -10.24
CA ASN A 166 16.64 -9.59 -10.87
C ASN A 166 15.86 -9.07 -12.09
N LEU A 167 15.17 -7.96 -11.91
CA LEU A 167 14.40 -7.32 -12.96
C LEU A 167 15.21 -6.19 -13.63
N ASP A 168 16.53 -6.35 -13.68
CA ASP A 168 17.47 -5.42 -14.33
C ASP A 168 17.40 -5.61 -15.83
N GLY A 169 16.39 -5.06 -16.46
CA GLY A 169 16.31 -5.15 -17.90
C GLY A 169 14.94 -4.79 -18.45
N LYS A 170 14.95 -4.46 -19.73
CA LYS A 170 13.73 -4.16 -20.49
C LYS A 170 12.70 -5.26 -20.24
N PRO A 171 11.43 -4.90 -20.01
CA PRO A 171 10.39 -5.90 -19.85
C PRO A 171 10.47 -6.89 -21.00
N GLU A 172 10.76 -8.16 -20.71
CA GLU A 172 10.53 -9.21 -21.68
C GLU A 172 9.09 -9.04 -22.15
N LYS A 173 8.90 -9.15 -23.47
CA LYS A 173 7.55 -9.12 -24.03
C LYS A 173 6.75 -10.25 -23.40
N THR A 174 6.11 -9.95 -22.31
CA THR A 174 5.15 -10.86 -21.67
C THR A 174 4.14 -11.23 -22.75
N PRO A 175 3.89 -12.51 -23.00
CA PRO A 175 2.81 -12.88 -23.91
C PRO A 175 1.56 -12.14 -23.45
N PRO A 176 0.84 -11.46 -24.34
CA PRO A 176 -0.33 -10.70 -23.94
C PRO A 176 -1.25 -11.65 -23.16
N MET A 177 -1.48 -11.36 -21.89
CA MET A 177 -2.61 -11.96 -21.21
C MET A 177 -3.84 -11.60 -22.04
N PRO A 178 -4.76 -12.54 -22.26
CA PRO A 178 -6.00 -12.18 -22.94
C PRO A 178 -6.57 -10.98 -22.20
N ASP A 179 -6.81 -9.89 -22.92
CA ASP A 179 -7.42 -8.70 -22.38
C ASP A 179 -8.86 -9.05 -21.98
N ILE A 180 -9.05 -9.34 -20.71
CA ILE A 180 -10.37 -9.63 -20.14
C ILE A 180 -11.02 -8.37 -19.59
N SER A 181 -10.35 -7.22 -19.67
CA SER A 181 -10.91 -5.95 -19.26
C SER A 181 -11.89 -5.44 -20.31
N LEU A 182 -13.15 -5.25 -19.91
CA LEU A 182 -14.20 -4.65 -20.74
C LEU A 182 -14.08 -3.11 -20.79
N ARG A 183 -13.14 -2.52 -20.07
CA ARG A 183 -12.92 -1.07 -19.99
C ARG A 183 -11.46 -0.76 -20.22
N ASN A 184 -11.19 0.33 -20.94
CA ASN A 184 -9.83 0.83 -21.07
C ASN A 184 -9.35 1.50 -19.76
N THR A 185 -8.05 1.70 -19.65
CA THR A 185 -7.41 2.26 -18.45
C THR A 185 -7.98 3.63 -18.06
N GLU A 186 -8.25 4.50 -19.04
CA GLU A 186 -8.80 5.84 -18.79
C GLU A 186 -10.22 5.75 -18.20
N GLN A 187 -11.08 4.89 -18.74
CA GLN A 187 -12.42 4.68 -18.22
C GLN A 187 -12.42 4.10 -16.80
N ILE A 188 -11.44 3.24 -16.50
CA ILE A 188 -11.25 2.71 -15.14
C ILE A 188 -10.85 3.86 -14.21
N VAL A 189 -9.86 4.65 -14.59
CA VAL A 189 -9.37 5.79 -13.80
C VAL A 189 -10.46 6.82 -13.54
N ASP A 190 -11.20 7.20 -14.58
CA ASP A 190 -12.30 8.18 -14.44
C ASP A 190 -13.39 7.66 -13.49
N SER A 191 -13.74 6.38 -13.62
CA SER A 191 -14.70 5.75 -12.70
C SER A 191 -14.19 5.77 -11.26
N LEU A 192 -12.90 5.51 -11.06
CA LEU A 192 -12.26 5.46 -9.74
C LEU A 192 -12.18 6.84 -9.10
N VAL A 193 -11.79 7.87 -9.86
CA VAL A 193 -11.75 9.25 -9.38
C VAL A 193 -13.15 9.69 -8.93
N PHE A 194 -14.17 9.40 -9.73
CA PHE A 194 -15.55 9.75 -9.40
C PHE A 194 -16.02 9.07 -8.11
N MET A 195 -15.73 7.77 -7.98
CA MET A 195 -16.18 6.97 -6.83
C MET A 195 -15.37 7.26 -5.56
N GLY A 196 -14.08 7.57 -5.69
CA GLY A 196 -13.24 7.93 -4.55
C GLY A 196 -13.68 9.23 -3.86
N VAL A 197 -14.34 10.13 -4.59
CA VAL A 197 -14.85 11.40 -4.04
C VAL A 197 -16.12 11.20 -3.22
N GLU A 198 -16.97 10.22 -3.56
CA GLU A 198 -18.29 10.05 -2.92
C GLU A 198 -18.26 9.38 -1.54
N HIS A 199 -17.21 8.66 -1.19
CA HIS A 199 -17.25 7.68 -0.09
C HIS A 199 -16.38 7.98 1.14
N ASN A 200 -16.03 9.23 1.40
CA ASN A 200 -15.08 9.54 2.47
C ASN A 200 -15.59 9.36 3.91
N ILE A 201 -16.88 9.48 4.15
CA ILE A 201 -17.44 9.38 5.50
C ILE A 201 -17.61 7.92 5.93
N ASP A 202 -18.17 7.08 5.06
CA ASP A 202 -18.38 5.65 5.37
C ASP A 202 -17.06 4.88 5.58
N VAL A 203 -15.98 5.33 4.92
CA VAL A 203 -14.64 4.76 5.13
C VAL A 203 -14.18 4.99 6.55
N MET A 204 -14.40 6.19 7.06
CA MET A 204 -14.06 6.54 8.42
C MET A 204 -14.75 5.63 9.44
N HIS A 205 -16.04 5.29 9.23
CA HIS A 205 -16.81 4.40 10.11
C HIS A 205 -16.26 2.98 10.21
N ARG A 206 -15.50 2.52 9.24
CA ARG A 206 -14.89 1.18 9.24
C ARG A 206 -13.48 1.14 9.82
N MET A 207 -12.82 2.29 9.95
CA MET A 207 -11.42 2.36 10.39
C MET A 207 -11.18 1.76 11.77
N GLY A 208 -12.16 1.86 12.65
CA GLY A 208 -12.07 1.29 14.00
C GLY A 208 -12.05 -0.25 14.00
N ALA A 209 -12.61 -0.90 13.00
CA ALA A 209 -12.76 -2.35 12.92
C ALA A 209 -11.75 -3.03 11.99
N GLU A 210 -10.97 -2.27 11.22
CA GLU A 210 -10.10 -2.80 10.17
C GLU A 210 -8.62 -2.76 10.51
N ARG A 211 -7.83 -3.56 9.78
CA ARG A 211 -6.37 -3.62 9.89
C ARG A 211 -5.68 -2.28 9.60
N GLN A 212 -6.34 -1.38 8.86
CA GLN A 212 -5.82 -0.06 8.50
C GLN A 212 -5.77 0.92 9.68
N PHE A 213 -6.26 0.55 10.86
CA PHE A 213 -6.18 1.40 12.05
C PHE A 213 -4.75 1.85 12.35
N GLY A 214 -3.76 0.98 12.15
CA GLY A 214 -2.34 1.32 12.30
C GLY A 214 -1.91 2.46 11.37
N ASN A 215 -2.38 2.48 10.13
CA ASN A 215 -2.08 3.54 9.17
C ASN A 215 -2.72 4.88 9.58
N LEU A 216 -3.94 4.85 10.08
CA LEU A 216 -4.60 6.05 10.63
C LEU A 216 -3.82 6.64 11.81
N LEU A 217 -3.45 5.77 12.74
CA LEU A 217 -2.71 6.17 13.93
C LEU A 217 -1.35 6.77 13.57
N GLU A 218 -0.66 6.19 12.59
CA GLU A 218 0.61 6.71 12.11
C GLU A 218 0.46 8.04 11.37
N ALA A 219 -0.58 8.18 10.55
CA ALA A 219 -0.89 9.44 9.90
C ALA A 219 -1.11 10.56 10.94
N ALA A 220 -1.85 10.26 12.01
CA ALA A 220 -2.08 11.19 13.09
C ALA A 220 -0.79 11.55 13.85
N ARG A 221 0.10 10.56 14.11
CA ARG A 221 1.40 10.77 14.77
C ARG A 221 2.38 11.57 13.92
N SER A 222 2.35 11.38 12.61
CA SER A 222 3.25 12.06 11.66
C SER A 222 2.78 13.46 11.30
N GLU A 223 1.56 13.85 11.71
CA GLU A 223 1.00 15.13 11.33
C GLU A 223 1.61 16.28 12.15
N LYS A 224 2.07 17.32 11.45
CA LYS A 224 2.69 18.51 12.06
C LYS A 224 1.73 19.67 12.22
N SER A 225 0.67 19.71 11.44
CA SER A 225 -0.34 20.74 11.50
C SER A 225 -1.36 20.43 12.57
N TRP A 226 -1.45 21.27 13.60
CA TRP A 226 -2.45 21.11 14.66
C TRP A 226 -3.90 21.09 14.13
N LYS A 227 -4.16 21.80 13.05
CA LYS A 227 -5.47 21.75 12.37
C LYS A 227 -5.80 20.34 11.88
N ASN A 228 -4.82 19.65 11.30
CA ASN A 228 -5.02 18.30 10.78
C ASN A 228 -5.01 17.26 11.91
N VAL A 229 -4.15 17.44 12.94
CA VAL A 229 -4.20 16.60 14.17
C VAL A 229 -5.61 16.63 14.77
N ARG A 230 -6.23 17.81 14.82
CA ARG A 230 -7.60 17.95 15.31
C ARG A 230 -8.62 17.17 14.49
N ALA A 231 -8.42 17.09 13.16
CA ALA A 231 -9.30 16.28 12.32
C ALA A 231 -9.16 14.77 12.65
N TYR A 232 -7.93 14.28 12.88
CA TYR A 232 -7.72 12.91 13.34
C TYR A 232 -8.32 12.65 14.73
N LEU A 233 -8.22 13.59 15.65
CA LEU A 233 -8.84 13.46 16.97
C LEU A 233 -10.36 13.31 16.89
N ASN A 234 -11.02 14.08 16.03
CA ASN A 234 -12.46 13.94 15.80
C ASN A 234 -12.80 12.55 15.25
N ILE A 235 -11.97 12.03 14.35
CA ILE A 235 -12.11 10.66 13.83
C ILE A 235 -12.01 9.65 14.98
N PHE A 236 -10.96 9.73 15.81
CA PHE A 236 -10.80 8.80 16.92
C PHE A 236 -11.95 8.91 17.94
N GLU A 237 -12.46 10.10 18.22
CA GLU A 237 -13.61 10.31 19.09
C GLU A 237 -14.85 9.57 18.56
N GLU A 238 -15.14 9.71 17.28
CA GLU A 238 -16.29 9.09 16.61
C GLU A 238 -16.21 7.56 16.58
N TYR A 239 -14.98 7.03 16.39
CA TYR A 239 -14.76 5.59 16.21
C TYR A 239 -14.44 4.82 17.48
N PHE A 240 -14.03 5.49 18.52
CA PHE A 240 -13.62 4.86 19.77
C PHE A 240 -14.60 3.79 20.27
N PRO A 241 -15.93 3.97 20.19
CA PRO A 241 -16.89 2.95 20.62
C PRO A 241 -16.83 1.64 19.81
N TYR A 242 -16.34 1.70 18.57
CA TYR A 242 -16.31 0.57 17.63
C TYR A 242 -14.95 -0.11 17.57
N THR A 243 -13.93 0.43 18.24
CA THR A 243 -12.57 -0.13 18.26
C THR A 243 -12.49 -1.29 19.26
N ASN A 244 -11.57 -2.25 18.96
CA ASN A 244 -11.22 -3.30 19.91
C ASN A 244 -10.32 -2.76 21.04
N ASP A 245 -10.06 -3.58 22.06
CA ASP A 245 -9.32 -3.14 23.24
C ASP A 245 -7.88 -2.71 22.94
N ILE A 246 -7.21 -3.39 22.00
CA ILE A 246 -5.84 -3.03 21.54
C ILE A 246 -5.86 -1.65 20.86
N GLN A 247 -6.81 -1.42 19.97
CA GLN A 247 -6.97 -0.15 19.27
C GLN A 247 -7.32 1.00 20.24
N LYS A 248 -8.14 0.73 21.27
CA LYS A 248 -8.44 1.67 22.34
C LYS A 248 -7.18 2.06 23.10
N GLU A 249 -6.38 1.08 23.51
CA GLU A 249 -5.11 1.31 24.20
C GLU A 249 -4.14 2.12 23.34
N GLN A 250 -4.02 1.80 22.05
CA GLN A 250 -3.19 2.55 21.11
C GLN A 250 -3.66 3.99 20.92
N THR A 251 -4.97 4.21 20.84
CA THR A 251 -5.56 5.55 20.76
C THR A 251 -5.28 6.35 22.03
N LEU A 252 -5.48 5.76 23.21
CA LEU A 252 -5.20 6.41 24.47
C LEU A 252 -3.72 6.75 24.65
N SER A 253 -2.83 5.86 24.22
CA SER A 253 -1.38 6.10 24.19
C SER A 253 -1.04 7.30 23.31
N PHE A 254 -1.62 7.38 22.12
CA PHE A 254 -1.42 8.52 21.22
C PHE A 254 -1.94 9.84 21.82
N LEU A 255 -3.12 9.82 22.44
CA LEU A 255 -3.66 11.00 23.11
C LEU A 255 -2.75 11.46 24.26
N TYR A 256 -2.21 10.52 25.03
CA TYR A 256 -1.24 10.82 26.09
C TYR A 256 0.04 11.43 25.53
N GLU A 257 0.59 10.87 24.44
CA GLU A 257 1.74 11.42 23.72
C GLU A 257 1.51 12.89 23.33
N LEU A 258 0.34 13.21 22.77
CA LEU A 258 -0.02 14.58 22.38
C LEU A 258 -0.11 15.55 23.57
N LEU A 259 -0.56 15.07 24.74
CA LEU A 259 -0.64 15.90 25.95
C LEU A 259 0.73 16.20 26.55
N MET A 260 1.69 15.28 26.39
CA MET A 260 3.03 15.39 26.97
C MET A 260 4.01 16.17 26.08
N HIS A 261 3.72 16.36 24.81
CA HIS A 261 4.56 17.06 23.82
C HIS A 261 4.16 18.54 23.62
N LYS A 262 3.62 19.19 24.64
CA LYS A 262 3.32 20.62 24.64
C LYS A 262 4.54 21.45 24.95
#